data_0d64c65449948f299dea72126d90a9d2
#
_entry.id   0d64c65449948f299dea72126d90a9d2
#
_cell.length_a   1.000
_cell.length_b   1.000
_cell.length_c   1.000
_cell.angle_alpha   90.00
_cell.angle_beta   90.00
_cell.angle_gamma   90.00
#
_symmetry.space_group_name_H-M   'P 1'
#
loop_
_entity.id
_entity.type
_entity.pdbx_description
1 polymer ?
#
loop_
_entity_poly.entity_id
_entity_poly.type
_entity_poly.pdbx_seq_one_letter_code
_entity_poly.pdbx_strand_id
1 'polypeptide(L)'
;MYIAYAARNIMKQKQKAILIDSSNLLHRAVWIAENVRRNVNPSYIFLTSVKKYAQMFDCTNIYSVWDKRLVRGIKNYRRQAKQVEYKGNRDVKKNERVFSFEDDTSELLSSVGVKNIYPGILEADDVISWLCSKIDGSKVVVSVDQDMLQLVDKKTTVYSPIKDIIYDCDNFNDQIGVPIEQFLRYKSLMGDKSDNLPGINKCGPKTAQKLVKKH
;
A
#
# COMPACT_ATOMS: atom_id res chain seq x y z
N MET A 1 -22.03 9.55 2.86
CA MET A 1 -23.04 8.49 3.09
C MET A 1 -22.56 7.12 2.59
N TYR A 2 -21.85 7.00 1.47
CA TYR A 2 -21.29 5.74 0.92
C TYR A 2 -20.19 5.12 1.78
N ILE A 3 -19.30 5.91 2.37
CA ILE A 3 -18.19 5.44 3.24
C ILE A 3 -18.75 4.70 4.47
N ALA A 4 -19.85 5.21 5.04
CA ALA A 4 -20.50 4.57 6.19
C ALA A 4 -21.20 3.25 5.83
N TYR A 5 -21.63 3.08 4.59
CA TYR A 5 -22.32 1.86 4.13
C TYR A 5 -21.31 0.75 3.79
N ALA A 6 -20.25 1.06 3.03
CA ALA A 6 -19.16 0.12 2.75
C ALA A 6 -18.44 -0.30 4.04
N ALA A 7 -18.12 0.66 4.92
CA ALA A 7 -17.57 0.36 6.24
C ALA A 7 -18.48 -0.55 7.07
N ARG A 8 -19.81 -0.35 7.06
CA ARG A 8 -20.76 -1.21 7.80
C ARG A 8 -20.82 -2.65 7.29
N ASN A 9 -20.67 -2.89 5.99
CA ASN A 9 -20.71 -4.25 5.44
C ASN A 9 -19.40 -4.99 5.65
N ILE A 10 -18.26 -4.30 5.55
CA ILE A 10 -16.93 -4.85 5.86
C ILE A 10 -16.81 -5.10 7.38
N MET A 11 -17.38 -4.24 8.23
CA MET A 11 -17.44 -4.43 9.68
C MET A 11 -18.28 -5.64 10.11
N LYS A 12 -19.16 -6.17 9.25
CA LYS A 12 -19.94 -7.39 9.55
C LYS A 12 -19.12 -8.68 9.43
N GLN A 13 -18.01 -8.67 8.66
CA GLN A 13 -17.08 -9.80 8.62
C GLN A 13 -15.85 -9.46 9.45
N LYS A 14 -15.63 -10.21 10.52
CA LYS A 14 -14.41 -10.08 11.33
C LYS A 14 -13.19 -10.28 10.45
N GLN A 15 -12.38 -9.24 10.29
CA GLN A 15 -11.17 -9.32 9.49
C GLN A 15 -10.18 -10.30 10.12
N LYS A 16 -9.56 -11.15 9.30
CA LYS A 16 -8.55 -12.12 9.76
C LYS A 16 -7.16 -11.51 9.87
N ALA A 17 -6.87 -10.49 9.06
CA ALA A 17 -5.59 -9.79 9.10
C ALA A 17 -5.69 -8.37 8.55
N ILE A 18 -4.81 -7.50 9.05
CA ILE A 18 -4.46 -6.22 8.45
C ILE A 18 -3.01 -6.33 7.96
N LEU A 19 -2.79 -6.04 6.68
CA LEU A 19 -1.48 -6.02 6.04
C LEU A 19 -1.11 -4.56 5.75
N ILE A 20 -0.05 -4.08 6.34
CA ILE A 20 0.37 -2.68 6.25
C ILE A 20 1.61 -2.58 5.36
N ASP A 21 1.52 -1.79 4.30
CA ASP A 21 2.65 -1.30 3.52
C ASP A 21 3.38 -0.21 4.33
N SER A 22 4.33 -0.66 5.15
CA SER A 22 4.84 0.15 6.24
C SER A 22 5.83 1.20 5.78
N SER A 23 6.71 0.88 4.83
CA SER A 23 7.63 1.88 4.30
C SER A 23 6.89 3.04 3.64
N ASN A 24 5.84 2.74 2.90
CA ASN A 24 4.98 3.73 2.25
C ASN A 24 4.25 4.61 3.28
N LEU A 25 3.66 4.00 4.32
CA LEU A 25 2.98 4.74 5.38
C LEU A 25 3.93 5.51 6.30
N LEU A 26 5.17 5.06 6.47
CA LEU A 26 6.17 5.82 7.23
C LEU A 26 6.53 7.14 6.51
N HIS A 27 6.68 7.11 5.17
CA HIS A 27 6.81 8.33 4.38
C HIS A 27 5.67 9.33 4.66
N ARG A 28 4.45 8.84 4.76
CA ARG A 28 3.28 9.66 5.11
C ARG A 28 3.36 10.19 6.55
N ALA A 29 3.77 9.37 7.51
CA ALA A 29 3.90 9.79 8.91
C ALA A 29 4.96 10.89 9.08
N VAL A 30 6.11 10.76 8.41
CA VAL A 30 7.16 11.80 8.37
C VAL A 30 6.63 13.08 7.75
N TRP A 31 5.93 12.99 6.61
CA TRP A 31 5.33 14.17 6.00
C TRP A 31 4.33 14.88 6.92
N ILE A 32 3.49 14.14 7.63
CA ILE A 32 2.53 14.71 8.62
C ILE A 32 3.28 15.39 9.76
N ALA A 33 4.35 14.77 10.29
CA ALA A 33 5.17 15.36 11.35
C ALA A 33 5.81 16.67 10.92
N GLU A 34 6.21 16.79 9.67
CA GLU A 34 6.88 17.98 9.15
C GLU A 34 5.91 19.11 8.79
N ASN A 35 4.77 18.78 8.23
CA ASN A 35 3.89 19.76 7.58
C ASN A 35 2.59 20.05 8.34
N VAL A 36 2.13 19.12 9.18
CA VAL A 36 0.81 19.22 9.83
C VAL A 36 0.94 19.24 11.35
N ARG A 37 1.66 18.29 11.92
CA ARG A 37 1.82 18.12 13.36
C ARG A 37 3.28 18.33 13.75
N ARG A 38 3.75 19.56 13.64
CA ARG A 38 5.14 19.92 14.01
C ARG A 38 5.43 19.50 15.44
N ASN A 39 6.63 18.95 15.67
CA ASN A 39 7.11 18.44 16.97
C ASN A 39 6.47 17.13 17.45
N VAL A 40 5.75 16.40 16.59
CA VAL A 40 5.29 15.04 16.93
C VAL A 40 6.21 14.03 16.22
N ASN A 41 6.67 13.02 16.97
CA ASN A 41 7.52 11.97 16.43
C ASN A 41 6.77 11.16 15.35
N PRO A 42 7.35 10.94 14.14
CA PRO A 42 6.74 10.14 13.09
C PRO A 42 6.35 8.72 13.52
N SER A 43 7.16 8.07 14.36
CA SER A 43 6.86 6.71 14.86
C SER A 43 5.59 6.70 15.73
N TYR A 44 5.34 7.76 16.50
CA TYR A 44 4.09 7.92 17.26
C TYR A 44 2.89 8.14 16.34
N ILE A 45 3.05 8.94 15.27
CA ILE A 45 1.98 9.14 14.27
C ILE A 45 1.66 7.81 13.58
N PHE A 46 2.68 7.02 13.26
CA PHE A 46 2.50 5.70 12.66
C PHE A 46 1.75 4.76 13.61
N LEU A 47 2.20 4.63 14.87
CA LEU A 47 1.58 3.79 15.88
C LEU A 47 0.10 4.15 16.11
N THR A 48 -0.21 5.44 16.23
CA THR A 48 -1.60 5.90 16.39
C THR A 48 -2.46 5.59 15.17
N SER A 49 -1.88 5.61 13.97
CA SER A 49 -2.55 5.19 12.74
C SER A 49 -2.85 3.69 12.75
N VAL A 50 -1.89 2.85 13.16
CA VAL A 50 -2.09 1.40 13.30
C VAL A 50 -3.20 1.10 14.31
N LYS A 51 -3.21 1.79 15.47
CA LYS A 51 -4.30 1.68 16.45
C LYS A 51 -5.65 2.03 15.82
N LYS A 52 -5.72 3.12 15.04
CA LYS A 52 -6.94 3.50 14.31
C LYS A 52 -7.40 2.38 13.37
N TYR A 53 -6.47 1.76 12.62
CA TYR A 53 -6.81 0.68 11.69
C TYR A 53 -7.29 -0.58 12.43
N ALA A 54 -6.63 -0.96 13.54
CA ALA A 54 -7.07 -2.07 14.38
C ALA A 54 -8.51 -1.89 14.86
N GLN A 55 -8.86 -0.69 15.31
CA GLN A 55 -10.21 -0.34 15.75
C GLN A 55 -11.21 -0.27 14.60
N MET A 56 -10.83 0.37 13.48
CA MET A 56 -11.69 0.53 12.29
C MET A 56 -12.10 -0.82 11.69
N PHE A 57 -11.21 -1.78 11.66
CA PHE A 57 -11.42 -3.09 11.05
C PHE A 57 -11.67 -4.22 12.04
N ASP A 58 -11.78 -3.90 13.33
CA ASP A 58 -11.96 -4.88 14.43
C ASP A 58 -11.01 -6.08 14.31
N CYS A 59 -9.72 -5.78 14.15
CA CYS A 59 -8.69 -6.79 13.89
C CYS A 59 -7.40 -6.48 14.64
N THR A 60 -6.90 -7.46 15.40
CA THR A 60 -5.64 -7.36 16.14
C THR A 60 -4.50 -8.15 15.51
N ASN A 61 -4.76 -8.95 14.47
CA ASN A 61 -3.73 -9.68 13.74
C ASN A 61 -3.15 -8.80 12.63
N ILE A 62 -2.10 -8.07 12.98
CA ILE A 62 -1.53 -7.03 12.12
C ILE A 62 -0.12 -7.42 11.67
N TYR A 63 0.12 -7.31 10.38
CA TYR A 63 1.41 -7.52 9.73
C TYR A 63 1.89 -6.18 9.16
N SER A 64 3.07 -5.77 9.57
CA SER A 64 3.78 -4.57 9.12
C SER A 64 4.87 -5.03 8.16
N VAL A 65 4.74 -4.73 6.87
CA VAL A 65 5.67 -5.18 5.82
C VAL A 65 6.54 -4.00 5.40
N TRP A 66 7.85 -4.18 5.42
CA TRP A 66 8.85 -3.14 5.23
C TRP A 66 9.67 -3.40 3.96
N ASP A 67 10.06 -2.36 3.23
CA ASP A 67 11.01 -2.46 2.11
C ASP A 67 12.48 -2.55 2.57
N LYS A 68 12.71 -2.69 3.88
CA LYS A 68 14.04 -2.74 4.45
C LYS A 68 14.81 -3.96 3.97
N ARG A 69 16.01 -3.72 3.50
CA ARG A 69 16.94 -4.77 3.11
C ARG A 69 17.78 -5.20 4.31
N LEU A 70 17.66 -6.47 4.67
CA LEU A 70 18.47 -7.06 5.76
C LEU A 70 19.97 -7.16 5.40
N VAL A 71 20.31 -7.17 4.10
CA VAL A 71 21.69 -7.33 3.64
C VAL A 71 22.12 -6.11 2.82
N ARG A 72 23.15 -5.41 3.29
CA ARG A 72 23.79 -4.29 2.56
C ARG A 72 24.31 -4.80 1.20
N GLY A 73 24.03 -4.03 0.14
CA GLY A 73 24.57 -4.29 -1.20
C GLY A 73 23.75 -5.22 -2.08
N ILE A 74 22.76 -5.95 -1.55
CA ILE A 74 21.84 -6.72 -2.38
C ILE A 74 20.82 -5.78 -3.01
N LYS A 75 20.82 -5.70 -4.34
CA LYS A 75 19.77 -5.00 -5.09
C LYS A 75 18.53 -5.88 -5.14
N ASN A 76 17.34 -5.26 -5.06
CA ASN A 76 16.13 -5.99 -5.28
C ASN A 76 16.11 -6.57 -6.72
N TYR A 77 15.36 -7.65 -6.94
CA TYR A 77 15.41 -8.40 -8.19
C TYR A 77 14.94 -7.56 -9.40
N ARG A 78 13.97 -6.65 -9.22
CA ARG A 78 13.48 -5.75 -10.29
C ARG A 78 14.56 -4.79 -10.76
N ARG A 79 15.41 -4.28 -9.86
CA ARG A 79 16.58 -3.46 -10.22
C ARG A 79 17.70 -4.26 -10.87
N GLN A 80 17.74 -5.56 -10.68
CA GLN A 80 18.69 -6.45 -11.35
C GLN A 80 18.31 -6.75 -12.80
N ALA A 81 17.02 -6.69 -13.13
CA ALA A 81 16.47 -7.04 -14.44
C ALA A 81 16.88 -6.08 -15.59
N LYS A 82 17.54 -4.97 -15.32
CA LYS A 82 18.23 -4.02 -16.24
C LYS A 82 17.41 -3.48 -17.44
N GLN A 83 16.13 -3.79 -17.56
CA GLN A 83 15.35 -3.40 -18.74
C GLN A 83 14.87 -1.94 -18.72
N VAL A 84 14.78 -1.34 -17.53
CA VAL A 84 14.41 0.07 -17.31
C VAL A 84 15.15 0.55 -16.07
N GLU A 85 15.49 1.86 -15.97
CA GLU A 85 15.96 2.47 -14.70
C GLU A 85 14.84 2.52 -13.65
N TYR A 86 14.43 1.35 -13.19
CA TYR A 86 13.36 1.17 -12.23
C TYR A 86 13.62 1.97 -10.94
N LYS A 87 12.68 2.86 -10.61
CA LYS A 87 12.78 3.77 -9.46
C LYS A 87 14.05 4.67 -9.47
N GLY A 88 14.62 4.95 -10.65
CA GLY A 88 15.84 5.73 -10.79
C GLY A 88 15.70 7.22 -10.41
N ASN A 89 14.49 7.75 -10.44
CA ASN A 89 14.15 9.14 -10.16
C ASN A 89 13.86 9.44 -8.68
N ARG A 90 14.03 8.47 -7.75
CA ARG A 90 13.75 8.68 -6.33
C ARG A 90 14.84 9.49 -5.63
N ASP A 91 14.43 10.48 -4.83
CA ASP A 91 15.32 11.31 -4.02
C ASP A 91 15.93 10.49 -2.86
N VAL A 92 17.24 10.26 -2.92
CA VAL A 92 18.01 9.47 -1.95
C VAL A 92 17.99 10.12 -0.56
N LYS A 93 18.21 11.45 -0.47
CA LYS A 93 18.28 12.17 0.82
C LYS A 93 16.96 12.15 1.57
N LYS A 94 15.86 12.32 0.85
CA LYS A 94 14.50 12.23 1.43
C LYS A 94 14.24 10.84 1.99
N ASN A 95 14.69 9.81 1.31
CA ASN A 95 14.53 8.43 1.76
C ASN A 95 15.38 8.12 3.01
N GLU A 96 16.63 8.59 3.08
CA GLU A 96 17.51 8.42 4.26
C GLU A 96 16.86 8.95 5.54
N ARG A 97 16.22 10.12 5.46
CA ARG A 97 15.52 10.72 6.60
C ARG A 97 14.32 9.87 7.05
N VAL A 98 13.56 9.32 6.12
CA VAL A 98 12.43 8.44 6.47
C VAL A 98 12.95 7.16 7.11
N PHE A 99 13.98 6.56 6.54
CA PHE A 99 14.57 5.32 7.06
C PHE A 99 15.19 5.48 8.46
N SER A 100 15.58 6.71 8.88
CA SER A 100 16.05 6.93 10.25
C SER A 100 14.99 6.66 11.32
N PHE A 101 13.71 6.67 10.98
CA PHE A 101 12.61 6.33 11.90
C PHE A 101 12.14 4.87 11.80
N GLU A 102 12.69 4.09 10.87
CA GLU A 102 12.18 2.74 10.59
C GLU A 102 12.43 1.78 11.74
N ASP A 103 13.65 1.79 12.30
CA ASP A 103 14.03 0.91 13.41
C ASP A 103 13.17 1.20 14.65
N ASP A 104 13.09 2.47 15.08
CA ASP A 104 12.25 2.89 16.21
C ASP A 104 10.79 2.54 16.02
N THR A 105 10.26 2.77 14.79
CA THR A 105 8.86 2.46 14.48
C THR A 105 8.60 0.97 14.54
N SER A 106 9.48 0.15 13.97
CA SER A 106 9.30 -1.30 13.95
C SER A 106 9.43 -1.92 15.35
N GLU A 107 10.31 -1.37 16.20
CA GLU A 107 10.44 -1.78 17.60
C GLU A 107 9.18 -1.45 18.41
N LEU A 108 8.66 -0.22 18.28
CA LEU A 108 7.38 0.17 18.87
C LEU A 108 6.23 -0.73 18.43
N LEU A 109 6.16 -1.08 17.14
CA LEU A 109 5.12 -1.98 16.64
C LEU A 109 5.27 -3.39 17.22
N SER A 110 6.49 -3.90 17.32
CA SER A 110 6.76 -5.20 17.96
C SER A 110 6.29 -5.23 19.43
N SER A 111 6.53 -4.15 20.18
CA SER A 111 6.15 -4.06 21.60
C SER A 111 4.65 -4.11 21.84
N VAL A 112 3.84 -3.78 20.83
CA VAL A 112 2.37 -3.89 20.88
C VAL A 112 1.81 -5.11 20.12
N GLY A 113 2.66 -6.06 19.75
CA GLY A 113 2.27 -7.34 19.15
C GLY A 113 2.04 -7.31 17.63
N VAL A 114 2.43 -6.26 16.94
CA VAL A 114 2.42 -6.21 15.48
C VAL A 114 3.58 -7.04 14.93
N LYS A 115 3.32 -7.85 13.91
CA LYS A 115 4.32 -8.71 13.27
C LYS A 115 5.05 -7.96 12.17
N ASN A 116 6.31 -7.62 12.39
CA ASN A 116 7.16 -7.00 11.38
C ASN A 116 7.74 -8.03 10.42
N ILE A 117 7.66 -7.76 9.12
CA ILE A 117 8.18 -8.61 8.04
C ILE A 117 9.11 -7.80 7.16
N TYR A 118 10.31 -8.36 6.92
CA TYR A 118 11.35 -7.77 6.10
C TYR A 118 11.63 -8.70 4.90
N PRO A 119 11.25 -8.29 3.68
CA PRO A 119 11.27 -9.17 2.51
C PRO A 119 12.65 -9.50 1.94
N GLY A 120 13.70 -8.85 2.42
CA GLY A 120 15.07 -9.10 1.93
C GLY A 120 15.31 -8.57 0.52
N ILE A 121 15.25 -9.46 -0.49
CA ILE A 121 15.46 -9.09 -1.90
C ILE A 121 14.15 -8.71 -2.63
N LEU A 122 13.02 -9.03 -2.04
CA LEU A 122 11.69 -8.69 -2.57
C LEU A 122 11.30 -7.27 -2.16
N GLU A 123 10.21 -6.76 -2.72
CA GLU A 123 9.56 -5.53 -2.26
C GLU A 123 8.39 -5.87 -1.31
N ALA A 124 7.93 -4.87 -0.54
CA ALA A 124 6.82 -5.05 0.38
C ALA A 124 5.56 -5.54 -0.34
N ASP A 125 5.28 -5.01 -1.52
CA ASP A 125 4.16 -5.39 -2.39
C ASP A 125 4.16 -6.88 -2.75
N ASP A 126 5.33 -7.47 -3.05
CA ASP A 126 5.44 -8.90 -3.36
C ASP A 126 5.02 -9.75 -2.16
N VAL A 127 5.48 -9.36 -0.96
CA VAL A 127 5.18 -10.09 0.28
C VAL A 127 3.73 -9.87 0.69
N ILE A 128 3.19 -8.66 0.57
CA ILE A 128 1.78 -8.37 0.84
C ILE A 128 0.89 -9.20 -0.09
N SER A 129 1.21 -9.24 -1.38
CA SER A 129 0.49 -10.06 -2.35
C SER A 129 0.53 -11.55 -1.99
N TRP A 130 1.71 -12.05 -1.63
CA TRP A 130 1.88 -13.42 -1.17
C TRP A 130 1.06 -13.71 0.09
N LEU A 131 1.08 -12.83 1.10
CA LEU A 131 0.27 -12.96 2.32
C LEU A 131 -1.22 -12.96 2.00
N CYS A 132 -1.68 -12.11 1.07
CA CYS A 132 -3.07 -12.11 0.61
C CYS A 132 -3.49 -13.47 0.06
N SER A 133 -2.60 -14.18 -0.63
CA SER A 133 -2.85 -15.52 -1.16
C SER A 133 -2.82 -16.64 -0.12
N LYS A 134 -2.11 -16.43 1.02
CA LYS A 134 -1.89 -17.46 2.04
C LYS A 134 -2.81 -17.36 3.25
N ILE A 135 -3.23 -16.14 3.59
CA ILE A 135 -4.12 -15.93 4.73
C ILE A 135 -5.56 -16.22 4.31
N ASP A 136 -6.15 -17.23 4.94
CA ASP A 136 -7.56 -17.53 4.73
C ASP A 136 -8.48 -16.52 5.41
N GLY A 137 -9.60 -16.21 4.75
CA GLY A 137 -10.61 -15.28 5.22
C GLY A 137 -10.36 -13.83 4.80
N SER A 138 -11.16 -12.94 5.34
CA SER A 138 -11.17 -11.52 4.97
C SER A 138 -9.93 -10.79 5.48
N LYS A 139 -9.33 -9.96 4.65
CA LYS A 139 -8.15 -9.16 5.00
C LYS A 139 -8.21 -7.76 4.41
N VAL A 140 -7.52 -6.85 5.07
CA VAL A 140 -7.41 -5.46 4.64
C VAL A 140 -5.93 -5.15 4.37
N VAL A 141 -5.63 -4.68 3.18
CA VAL A 141 -4.34 -4.06 2.86
C VAL A 141 -4.44 -2.57 3.10
N VAL A 142 -3.52 -2.00 3.87
CA VAL A 142 -3.45 -0.57 4.14
C VAL A 142 -2.24 0.00 3.41
N SER A 143 -2.48 0.74 2.34
CA SER A 143 -1.44 1.39 1.54
C SER A 143 -1.95 2.65 0.87
N VAL A 144 -1.05 3.57 0.51
CA VAL A 144 -1.35 4.71 -0.37
C VAL A 144 -0.97 4.42 -1.82
N ASP A 145 -0.30 3.33 -2.08
CA ASP A 145 0.08 2.89 -3.42
C ASP A 145 -1.13 2.30 -4.17
N GLN A 146 -1.36 2.82 -5.37
CA GLN A 146 -2.46 2.34 -6.21
C GLN A 146 -2.20 0.94 -6.79
N ASP A 147 -0.96 0.47 -6.81
CA ASP A 147 -0.65 -0.86 -7.30
C ASP A 147 -1.23 -1.95 -6.41
N MET A 148 -1.42 -1.66 -5.11
CA MET A 148 -2.13 -2.55 -4.18
C MET A 148 -3.59 -2.80 -4.57
N LEU A 149 -4.20 -1.94 -5.39
CA LEU A 149 -5.58 -2.16 -5.87
C LEU A 149 -5.73 -3.42 -6.72
N GLN A 150 -4.63 -3.97 -7.27
CA GLN A 150 -4.62 -5.27 -7.95
C GLN A 150 -4.98 -6.43 -7.02
N LEU A 151 -4.86 -6.25 -5.71
CA LEU A 151 -5.11 -7.27 -4.70
C LEU A 151 -6.57 -7.36 -4.27
N VAL A 152 -7.41 -6.42 -4.73
CA VAL A 152 -8.84 -6.41 -4.37
C VAL A 152 -9.52 -7.63 -4.96
N ASP A 153 -10.12 -8.43 -4.08
CA ASP A 153 -10.94 -9.59 -4.42
C ASP A 153 -12.06 -9.77 -3.38
N LYS A 154 -12.79 -10.91 -3.45
CA LYS A 154 -13.88 -11.22 -2.51
C LYS A 154 -13.45 -11.35 -1.05
N LYS A 155 -12.15 -11.52 -0.78
CA LYS A 155 -11.57 -11.71 0.57
C LYS A 155 -10.58 -10.59 0.94
N THR A 156 -10.17 -9.77 -0.01
CA THR A 156 -9.16 -8.73 0.18
C THR A 156 -9.74 -7.37 -0.19
N THR A 157 -9.70 -6.44 0.74
CA THR A 157 -10.00 -5.03 0.49
C THR A 157 -8.74 -4.18 0.65
N VAL A 158 -8.71 -3.02 -0.01
CA VAL A 158 -7.59 -2.08 0.12
C VAL A 158 -8.12 -0.78 0.71
N TYR A 159 -7.53 -0.34 1.81
CA TYR A 159 -7.81 0.96 2.41
C TYR A 159 -6.72 1.96 2.09
N SER A 160 -7.10 3.07 1.51
CA SER A 160 -6.21 4.22 1.25
C SER A 160 -6.39 5.29 2.33
N PRO A 161 -5.39 5.47 3.24
CA PRO A 161 -5.51 6.46 4.32
C PRO A 161 -5.45 7.91 3.85
N ILE A 162 -4.96 8.17 2.64
CA ILE A 162 -4.93 9.54 2.08
C ILE A 162 -6.31 9.94 1.56
N LYS A 163 -6.96 9.01 0.84
CA LYS A 163 -8.28 9.25 0.26
C LYS A 163 -9.42 8.97 1.24
N ASP A 164 -9.11 8.27 2.35
CA ASP A 164 -10.09 7.73 3.31
C ASP A 164 -11.14 6.85 2.62
N ILE A 165 -10.68 5.99 1.67
CA ILE A 165 -11.54 5.12 0.86
C ILE A 165 -11.12 3.67 1.09
N ILE A 166 -12.13 2.80 1.27
CA ILE A 166 -11.98 1.35 1.21
C ILE A 166 -12.40 0.91 -0.20
N TYR A 167 -11.51 0.24 -0.90
CA TYR A 167 -11.76 -0.37 -2.21
C TYR A 167 -12.11 -1.85 -2.01
N ASP A 168 -13.24 -2.26 -2.52
CA ASP A 168 -13.76 -3.62 -2.54
C ASP A 168 -14.36 -3.95 -3.91
N CYS A 169 -14.81 -5.20 -4.10
CA CYS A 169 -15.40 -5.63 -5.36
C CYS A 169 -16.64 -4.82 -5.77
N ASP A 170 -17.41 -4.33 -4.79
CA ASP A 170 -18.69 -3.68 -5.05
C ASP A 170 -18.50 -2.24 -5.53
N ASN A 171 -17.50 -1.53 -4.99
CA ASN A 171 -17.28 -0.11 -5.29
C ASN A 171 -16.12 0.15 -6.27
N PHE A 172 -15.32 -0.85 -6.62
CA PHE A 172 -14.10 -0.67 -7.40
C PHE A 172 -14.32 0.07 -8.72
N ASN A 173 -15.32 -0.37 -9.49
CA ASN A 173 -15.61 0.26 -10.79
C ASN A 173 -16.06 1.71 -10.65
N ASP A 174 -16.82 2.03 -9.62
CA ASP A 174 -17.31 3.40 -9.37
C ASP A 174 -16.15 4.33 -8.96
N GLN A 175 -15.20 3.81 -8.17
CA GLN A 175 -14.05 4.58 -7.66
C GLN A 175 -12.94 4.76 -8.69
N ILE A 176 -12.69 3.74 -9.54
CA ILE A 176 -11.56 3.70 -10.47
C ILE A 176 -12.01 3.97 -11.91
N GLY A 177 -13.26 3.65 -12.24
CA GLY A 177 -13.84 3.83 -13.56
C GLY A 177 -13.57 2.68 -14.53
N VAL A 178 -13.00 1.56 -14.04
CA VAL A 178 -12.81 0.32 -14.79
C VAL A 178 -13.10 -0.88 -13.88
N PRO A 179 -13.60 -2.00 -14.42
CA PRO A 179 -13.74 -3.24 -13.66
C PRO A 179 -12.38 -3.74 -13.13
N ILE A 180 -12.41 -4.49 -12.04
CA ILE A 180 -11.22 -5.04 -11.37
C ILE A 180 -10.37 -5.86 -12.35
N GLU A 181 -11.00 -6.69 -13.18
CA GLU A 181 -10.36 -7.56 -14.15
C GLU A 181 -9.61 -6.77 -15.24
N GLN A 182 -10.00 -5.52 -15.45
CA GLN A 182 -9.37 -4.62 -16.42
C GLN A 182 -8.32 -3.69 -15.80
N PHE A 183 -8.17 -3.70 -14.47
CA PHE A 183 -7.31 -2.74 -13.78
C PHE A 183 -5.83 -2.85 -14.21
N LEU A 184 -5.31 -4.06 -14.36
CA LEU A 184 -3.92 -4.26 -14.81
C LEU A 184 -3.69 -3.71 -16.21
N ARG A 185 -4.63 -3.96 -17.15
CA ARG A 185 -4.57 -3.38 -18.51
C ARG A 185 -4.64 -1.85 -18.46
N TYR A 186 -5.54 -1.31 -17.64
CA TYR A 186 -5.66 0.12 -17.42
C TYR A 186 -4.34 0.75 -16.93
N LYS A 187 -3.72 0.17 -15.91
CA LYS A 187 -2.41 0.61 -15.38
C LYS A 187 -1.31 0.50 -16.46
N SER A 188 -1.26 -0.59 -17.21
CA SER A 188 -0.26 -0.78 -18.27
C SER A 188 -0.36 0.27 -19.38
N LEU A 189 -1.58 0.70 -19.74
CA LEU A 189 -1.78 1.78 -20.71
C LEU A 189 -1.30 3.13 -20.21
N MET A 190 -1.54 3.43 -18.93
CA MET A 190 -1.15 4.71 -18.32
C MET A 190 0.34 4.77 -17.96
N GLY A 191 0.98 3.63 -17.69
CA GLY A 191 2.29 3.56 -17.09
C GLY A 191 2.30 3.99 -15.62
N ASP A 192 3.49 4.06 -15.02
CA ASP A 192 3.70 4.54 -13.68
C ASP A 192 4.93 5.45 -13.59
N LYS A 193 4.68 6.75 -13.38
CA LYS A 193 5.75 7.74 -13.29
C LYS A 193 6.59 7.58 -12.02
N SER A 194 6.02 7.06 -10.93
CA SER A 194 6.72 6.86 -9.66
C SER A 194 7.77 5.76 -9.77
N ASP A 195 7.52 4.79 -10.62
CA ASP A 195 8.40 3.66 -10.89
C ASP A 195 9.22 3.81 -12.19
N ASN A 196 9.09 4.97 -12.84
CA ASN A 196 9.74 5.28 -14.13
C ASN A 196 9.30 4.31 -15.25
N LEU A 197 8.05 3.86 -15.21
CA LEU A 197 7.46 3.00 -16.24
C LEU A 197 6.67 3.85 -17.24
N PRO A 198 7.10 3.92 -18.52
CA PRO A 198 6.36 4.67 -19.52
C PRO A 198 5.03 3.98 -19.86
N GLY A 199 3.97 4.75 -19.92
CA GLY A 199 2.70 4.33 -20.53
C GLY A 199 2.68 4.60 -22.03
N ILE A 200 1.51 4.40 -22.65
CA ILE A 200 1.29 4.79 -24.02
C ILE A 200 1.27 6.33 -24.14
N ASN A 201 1.99 6.85 -25.12
CA ASN A 201 2.05 8.30 -25.35
C ASN A 201 0.64 8.89 -25.52
N LYS A 202 0.36 10.00 -24.82
CA LYS A 202 -0.94 10.70 -24.80
C LYS A 202 -2.11 9.85 -24.24
N CYS A 203 -1.85 8.72 -23.59
CA CYS A 203 -2.86 7.90 -22.95
C CYS A 203 -3.01 8.28 -21.48
N GLY A 204 -3.89 9.23 -21.17
CA GLY A 204 -4.27 9.57 -19.80
C GLY A 204 -5.42 8.70 -19.27
N PRO A 205 -5.84 8.87 -18.00
CA PRO A 205 -6.86 8.04 -17.35
C PRO A 205 -8.14 7.84 -18.16
N LYS A 206 -8.71 8.93 -18.70
CA LYS A 206 -9.95 8.87 -19.49
C LYS A 206 -9.79 8.08 -20.80
N THR A 207 -8.61 8.19 -21.44
CA THR A 207 -8.32 7.45 -22.67
C THR A 207 -8.13 5.97 -22.37
N ALA A 208 -7.36 5.65 -21.31
CA ALA A 208 -7.14 4.28 -20.87
C ALA A 208 -8.46 3.60 -20.48
N GLN A 209 -9.33 4.28 -19.71
CA GLN A 209 -10.67 3.77 -19.37
C GLN A 209 -11.52 3.44 -20.61
N LYS A 210 -11.49 4.31 -21.64
CA LYS A 210 -12.22 4.04 -22.90
C LYS A 210 -11.67 2.85 -23.66
N LEU A 211 -10.34 2.69 -23.68
CA LEU A 211 -9.70 1.60 -24.41
C LEU A 211 -9.99 0.25 -23.77
N VAL A 212 -9.86 0.14 -22.44
CA VAL A 212 -10.11 -1.14 -21.74
C VAL A 212 -11.60 -1.55 -21.73
N LYS A 213 -12.53 -0.60 -21.83
CA LYS A 213 -13.97 -0.89 -21.92
C LYS A 213 -14.43 -1.35 -23.31
N LYS A 214 -13.60 -1.15 -24.35
CA LYS A 214 -13.92 -1.55 -25.74
C LYS A 214 -13.48 -2.99 -26.07
N HIS A 215 -12.60 -3.54 -25.29
CA HIS A 215 -11.94 -4.84 -25.48
C HIS A 215 -11.98 -5.69 -24.21
#